data_b9b1108a72fb297dc873ec619aa47632
#
_entry.id   b9b1108a72fb297dc873ec619aa47632
#
_cell.length_a   1.000
_cell.length_b   1.000
_cell.length_c   1.000
_cell.angle_alpha   90.00
_cell.angle_beta   90.00
_cell.angle_gamma   90.00
#
_symmetry.space_group_name_H-M   'P 1'
#
loop_
_entity.id
_entity.type
_entity.pdbx_description
1 polymer ?
#
loop_
_entity_poly.entity_id
_entity_poly.type
_entity_poly.pdbx_seq_one_letter_code
_entity_poly.pdbx_strand_id
1 'polypeptide(L)'
;MTTATTPDLVRIGAKLYADDPDVIDLAAYVPIFHGWIQRRILDGTPIDVADYAHVPDGPVVMLIGHEADRSFDLGEGRPGVLYQRKRDGEGTLEQRFAASITAADGIADELEADAGAGGVSFARDEILLKV
;
A
#
# COMPACT_ATOMS: atom_id res chain seq x y z
N MET A 1 -19.50 25.65 -10.13
CA MET A 1 -18.90 25.16 -10.03
C MET A 1 -18.64 24.35 -10.14
N THR A 2 -18.22 24.11 -10.26
CA THR A 2 -17.82 23.36 -10.35
C THR A 2 -17.30 22.67 -10.25
N THR A 3 -17.19 22.39 -10.17
CA THR A 3 -16.70 21.77 -10.01
C THR A 3 -16.15 21.04 -10.28
N ALA A 4 -16.05 21.28 -10.40
CA ALA A 4 -15.41 20.52 -10.85
C ALA A 4 -14.76 19.60 -10.57
N THR A 5 -14.71 19.63 -10.41
CA THR A 5 -14.33 18.78 -10.00
C THR A 5 -13.31 18.01 -10.11
N THR A 6 -12.96 17.48 -9.36
CA THR A 6 -11.92 16.53 -9.28
C THR A 6 -12.43 15.13 -9.01
N PRO A 7 -13.54 14.78 -9.55
CA PRO A 7 -14.11 13.46 -9.29
C PRO A 7 -13.26 12.34 -9.84
N ASP A 8 -12.39 12.65 -10.77
CA ASP A 8 -11.55 11.64 -11.40
C ASP A 8 -10.39 11.20 -10.53
N LEU A 9 -10.17 11.84 -9.39
CA LEU A 9 -9.08 11.48 -8.48
C LEU A 9 -9.51 10.43 -7.48
N VAL A 10 -10.18 9.38 -7.95
CA VAL A 10 -10.66 8.30 -7.09
C VAL A 10 -9.54 7.34 -6.69
N ARG A 11 -8.45 7.31 -7.43
CA ARG A 11 -7.36 6.36 -7.20
C ARG A 11 -6.13 7.02 -6.59
N ILE A 12 -6.39 7.84 -5.62
CA ILE A 12 -5.32 8.50 -4.86
C ILE A 12 -4.59 7.45 -4.02
N GLY A 13 -3.28 7.51 -4.03
CA GLY A 13 -2.46 6.59 -3.26
C GLY A 13 -1.18 7.22 -2.75
N ALA A 14 -0.50 6.48 -1.87
CA ALA A 14 0.78 6.88 -1.33
C ALA A 14 1.70 5.67 -1.23
N LYS A 15 2.97 5.85 -1.55
CA LYS A 15 3.98 4.80 -1.49
C LYS A 15 5.13 5.24 -0.61
N LEU A 16 5.56 4.35 0.27
CA LEU A 16 6.77 4.49 1.07
C LEU A 16 7.80 3.49 0.57
N TYR A 17 9.03 3.95 0.36
CA TYR A 17 10.10 3.13 -0.19
C TYR A 17 10.80 2.33 0.88
N ALA A 18 11.16 1.09 0.56
CA ALA A 18 11.98 0.26 1.42
C ALA A 18 13.41 0.81 1.48
N ASP A 19 14.01 0.79 2.66
CA ASP A 19 15.38 1.29 2.87
C ASP A 19 16.42 0.38 2.24
N ASP A 20 16.22 -0.94 2.34
CA ASP A 20 17.18 -1.91 1.84
C ASP A 20 16.45 -2.97 1.01
N PRO A 21 16.55 -2.92 -0.33
CA PRO A 21 15.88 -3.91 -1.16
C PRO A 21 16.44 -5.31 -1.02
N ASP A 22 17.64 -5.48 -0.49
CA ASP A 22 18.27 -6.79 -0.39
C ASP A 22 17.62 -7.71 0.65
N VAL A 23 16.89 -7.14 1.62
CA VAL A 23 16.19 -7.95 2.64
C VAL A 23 14.80 -8.38 2.19
N ILE A 24 14.36 -7.98 1.00
CA ILE A 24 13.01 -8.21 0.54
C ILE A 24 12.87 -9.61 -0.05
N ASP A 25 11.93 -10.38 0.49
CA ASP A 25 11.53 -11.68 -0.03
C ASP A 25 10.04 -11.61 -0.35
N LEU A 26 9.71 -11.42 -1.62
CA LEU A 26 8.33 -11.23 -2.05
C LEU A 26 7.42 -12.40 -1.67
N ALA A 27 7.96 -13.63 -1.69
CA ALA A 27 7.17 -14.81 -1.36
C ALA A 27 6.71 -14.79 0.10
N ALA A 28 7.46 -14.13 0.98
CA ALA A 28 7.09 -14.06 2.40
C ALA A 28 5.88 -13.18 2.64
N TYR A 29 5.59 -12.22 1.76
CA TYR A 29 4.48 -11.29 1.97
C TYR A 29 3.11 -11.91 1.73
N VAL A 30 3.02 -12.97 0.93
CA VAL A 30 1.74 -13.64 0.68
C VAL A 30 1.14 -14.18 1.99
N PRO A 31 1.85 -15.00 2.77
CA PRO A 31 1.30 -15.47 4.05
C PRO A 31 1.12 -14.36 5.07
N ILE A 32 1.95 -13.32 5.03
CA ILE A 32 1.79 -12.17 5.93
C ILE A 32 0.45 -11.49 5.66
N PHE A 33 0.14 -11.20 4.40
CA PHE A 33 -1.10 -10.54 4.04
C PHE A 33 -2.32 -11.42 4.34
N HIS A 34 -2.25 -12.72 4.10
CA HIS A 34 -3.31 -13.64 4.51
C HIS A 34 -3.54 -13.61 6.03
N GLY A 35 -2.46 -13.56 6.80
CA GLY A 35 -2.54 -13.44 8.25
C GLY A 35 -3.23 -12.16 8.68
N TRP A 36 -3.00 -11.07 7.96
CA TRP A 36 -3.65 -9.79 8.29
C TRP A 36 -5.16 -9.86 8.10
N ILE A 37 -5.63 -10.54 7.04
CA ILE A 37 -7.05 -10.77 6.83
C ILE A 37 -7.61 -11.59 8.00
N GLN A 38 -6.97 -12.69 8.35
CA GLN A 38 -7.44 -13.59 9.39
C GLN A 38 -7.51 -12.91 10.76
N ARG A 39 -6.54 -12.07 11.06
CA ARG A 39 -6.47 -11.36 12.36
C ARG A 39 -7.18 -10.03 12.36
N ARG A 40 -7.73 -9.61 11.23
CA ARG A 40 -8.44 -8.34 11.07
C ARG A 40 -7.61 -7.14 11.52
N ILE A 41 -6.35 -7.13 11.14
CA ILE A 41 -5.41 -6.09 11.54
C ILE A 41 -5.71 -4.76 10.85
N LEU A 42 -6.21 -4.80 9.61
CA LEU A 42 -6.40 -3.60 8.80
C LEU A 42 -7.86 -3.18 8.76
N ASP A 43 -8.07 -1.88 8.70
CA ASP A 43 -9.40 -1.31 8.49
C ASP A 43 -9.91 -1.61 7.09
N GLY A 44 -11.21 -1.45 6.90
CA GLY A 44 -11.87 -1.68 5.65
C GLY A 44 -12.31 -3.14 5.51
N THR A 45 -12.52 -3.55 4.28
CA THR A 45 -12.99 -4.89 3.98
C THR A 45 -12.01 -5.59 3.05
N PRO A 46 -11.00 -6.26 3.58
CA PRO A 46 -10.10 -7.06 2.75
C PRO A 46 -10.85 -8.22 2.10
N ILE A 47 -10.55 -8.47 0.83
CA ILE A 47 -11.24 -9.50 0.05
C ILE A 47 -10.31 -10.67 -0.22
N ASP A 48 -9.10 -10.42 -0.70
CA ASP A 48 -8.22 -11.49 -1.15
C ASP A 48 -6.76 -11.00 -1.21
N VAL A 49 -5.87 -11.96 -1.41
CA VAL A 49 -4.45 -11.70 -1.67
C VAL A 49 -4.14 -12.18 -3.08
N ALA A 50 -3.50 -11.33 -3.87
CA ALA A 50 -3.07 -11.67 -5.22
C ALA A 50 -1.54 -11.65 -5.28
N ASP A 51 -0.98 -12.66 -5.92
CA ASP A 51 0.46 -12.82 -6.08
C ASP A 51 0.83 -12.61 -7.55
N TYR A 52 1.44 -11.48 -7.83
CA TYR A 52 1.97 -11.13 -9.15
C TYR A 52 3.49 -11.01 -9.11
N ALA A 53 4.16 -11.82 -8.31
CA ALA A 53 5.61 -11.71 -8.08
C ALA A 53 6.43 -11.89 -9.36
N HIS A 54 5.86 -12.47 -10.40
CA HIS A 54 6.50 -12.62 -11.71
C HIS A 54 6.47 -11.33 -12.55
N VAL A 55 5.73 -10.32 -12.12
CA VAL A 55 5.64 -9.05 -12.84
C VAL A 55 6.83 -8.18 -12.42
N PRO A 56 7.62 -7.67 -13.36
CA PRO A 56 8.85 -6.94 -13.00
C PRO A 56 8.62 -5.50 -12.53
N ASP A 57 7.42 -4.99 -12.68
CA ASP A 57 7.11 -3.59 -12.38
C ASP A 57 5.70 -3.48 -11.84
N GLY A 58 5.48 -2.52 -10.93
CA GLY A 58 4.18 -2.29 -10.32
C GLY A 58 3.91 -3.17 -9.11
N PRO A 59 2.64 -3.26 -8.69
CA PRO A 59 2.25 -4.08 -7.54
C PRO A 59 2.48 -5.56 -7.82
N VAL A 60 3.13 -6.26 -6.87
CA VAL A 60 3.47 -7.67 -7.05
C VAL A 60 2.82 -8.60 -6.03
N VAL A 61 2.67 -8.18 -4.79
CA VAL A 61 1.87 -8.89 -3.80
C VAL A 61 0.83 -7.92 -3.30
N MET A 62 -0.45 -8.23 -3.48
CA MET A 62 -1.53 -7.30 -3.20
C MET A 62 -2.52 -7.88 -2.21
N LEU A 63 -2.86 -7.08 -1.23
CA LEU A 63 -4.02 -7.32 -0.38
C LEU A 63 -5.17 -6.50 -0.97
N ILE A 64 -6.07 -7.19 -1.64
CA ILE A 64 -7.17 -6.57 -2.34
C ILE A 64 -8.30 -6.31 -1.36
N GLY A 65 -8.73 -5.07 -1.29
CA GLY A 65 -9.82 -4.66 -0.42
C GLY A 65 -10.94 -4.02 -1.21
N HIS A 66 -12.08 -3.85 -0.57
CA HIS A 66 -13.24 -3.22 -1.19
C HIS A 66 -12.99 -1.73 -1.50
N GLU A 67 -12.38 -1.02 -0.58
CA GLU A 67 -12.18 0.43 -0.68
C GLU A 67 -10.80 0.80 -1.17
N ALA A 68 -9.81 -0.04 -0.91
CA ALA A 68 -8.43 0.25 -1.26
C ALA A 68 -7.65 -1.04 -1.38
N ASP A 69 -6.59 -1.00 -2.17
CA ASP A 69 -5.62 -2.07 -2.24
C ASP A 69 -4.35 -1.66 -1.50
N ARG A 70 -3.77 -2.61 -0.80
CA ARG A 70 -2.48 -2.46 -0.16
C ARG A 70 -1.54 -3.45 -0.82
N SER A 71 -0.33 -3.01 -1.16
CA SER A 71 0.56 -3.88 -1.92
C SER A 71 2.02 -3.65 -1.58
N PHE A 72 2.83 -4.65 -1.88
CA PHE A 72 4.24 -4.44 -2.07
C PHE A 72 4.46 -4.15 -3.56
N ASP A 73 5.13 -3.05 -3.88
CA ASP A 73 5.15 -2.47 -5.22
C ASP A 73 6.58 -2.27 -5.68
N LEU A 74 6.87 -2.71 -6.92
CA LEU A 74 8.19 -2.58 -7.53
C LEU A 74 8.28 -1.45 -8.55
N GLY A 75 7.22 -0.68 -8.69
CA GLY A 75 7.19 0.43 -9.64
C GLY A 75 8.28 1.45 -9.36
N GLU A 76 8.60 2.25 -10.34
CA GLU A 76 9.64 3.27 -10.30
C GLU A 76 11.05 2.71 -10.07
N GLY A 77 11.22 1.39 -10.20
CA GLY A 77 12.50 0.75 -9.91
C GLY A 77 12.88 0.74 -8.45
N ARG A 78 11.96 1.07 -7.55
CA ARG A 78 12.20 1.15 -6.10
C ARG A 78 11.11 0.38 -5.35
N PRO A 79 11.47 -0.71 -4.66
CA PRO A 79 10.49 -1.47 -3.88
C PRO A 79 9.92 -0.64 -2.73
N GLY A 80 8.65 -0.87 -2.43
CA GLY A 80 8.01 -0.19 -1.32
C GLY A 80 6.60 -0.68 -1.07
N VAL A 81 5.93 -0.09 -0.08
CA VAL A 81 4.53 -0.36 0.21
C VAL A 81 3.68 0.71 -0.42
N LEU A 82 2.59 0.28 -1.07
CA LEU A 82 1.66 1.17 -1.75
C LEU A 82 0.28 0.97 -1.17
N TYR A 83 -0.34 2.06 -0.73
CA TYR A 83 -1.76 2.11 -0.43
C TYR A 83 -2.45 2.89 -1.54
N GLN A 84 -3.44 2.30 -2.17
CA GLN A 84 -4.15 2.97 -3.26
C GLN A 84 -5.66 2.79 -3.12
N ARG A 85 -6.36 3.91 -3.03
CA ARG A 85 -7.81 3.90 -2.94
C ARG A 85 -8.42 3.61 -4.31
N LYS A 86 -9.51 2.85 -4.27
CA LYS A 86 -10.28 2.49 -5.47
C LYS A 86 -11.55 3.31 -5.59
N ARG A 87 -11.99 3.95 -4.51
CA ARG A 87 -13.22 4.72 -4.45
C ARG A 87 -12.95 6.11 -3.93
N ASP A 88 -13.81 7.05 -4.29
CA ASP A 88 -13.74 8.39 -3.74
C ASP A 88 -13.82 8.35 -2.22
N GLY A 89 -12.92 9.08 -1.60
CA GLY A 89 -12.98 9.33 -0.18
C GLY A 89 -13.72 10.63 0.10
N GLU A 90 -14.05 10.83 1.35
CA GLU A 90 -14.62 12.09 1.81
C GLU A 90 -13.51 13.09 2.12
N GLY A 91 -13.86 14.35 2.01
CA GLY A 91 -12.95 15.42 2.37
C GLY A 91 -12.25 16.03 1.16
N THR A 92 -11.39 16.97 1.44
CA THR A 92 -10.60 17.65 0.43
C THR A 92 -9.54 16.73 -0.16
N LEU A 93 -8.97 17.12 -1.29
CA LEU A 93 -7.85 16.39 -1.88
C LEU A 93 -6.70 16.26 -0.88
N GLU A 94 -6.40 17.33 -0.17
CA GLU A 94 -5.35 17.35 0.84
C GLU A 94 -5.62 16.36 1.98
N GLN A 95 -6.86 16.32 2.47
CA GLN A 95 -7.26 15.37 3.50
C GLN A 95 -7.18 13.93 3.00
N ARG A 96 -7.51 13.69 1.75
CA ARG A 96 -7.48 12.36 1.15
C ARG A 96 -6.06 11.86 0.96
N PHE A 97 -5.14 12.73 0.55
CA PHE A 97 -3.73 12.37 0.51
C PHE A 97 -3.17 12.09 1.90
N ALA A 98 -3.53 12.92 2.89
CA ALA A 98 -3.08 12.70 4.26
C ALA A 98 -3.55 11.34 4.78
N ALA A 99 -4.79 10.95 4.50
CA ALA A 99 -5.31 9.65 4.90
C ALA A 99 -4.56 8.51 4.20
N SER A 100 -4.21 8.68 2.94
CA SER A 100 -3.45 7.67 2.19
C SER A 100 -2.03 7.51 2.75
N ILE A 101 -1.39 8.61 3.11
CA ILE A 101 -0.07 8.58 3.74
C ILE A 101 -0.13 7.83 5.08
N THR A 102 -1.13 8.14 5.89
CA THR A 102 -1.33 7.47 7.18
C THR A 102 -1.55 5.97 6.99
N ALA A 103 -2.33 5.57 5.99
CA ALA A 103 -2.58 4.18 5.70
C ALA A 103 -1.31 3.46 5.22
N ALA A 104 -0.52 4.09 4.36
CA ALA A 104 0.74 3.52 3.89
C ALA A 104 1.72 3.36 5.06
N ASP A 105 1.77 4.35 5.95
CA ASP A 105 2.60 4.31 7.15
C ASP A 105 2.19 3.15 8.06
N GLY A 106 0.90 2.89 8.19
CA GLY A 106 0.39 1.76 8.95
C GLY A 106 0.80 0.41 8.37
N ILE A 107 0.80 0.28 7.04
CA ILE A 107 1.29 -0.93 6.38
C ILE A 107 2.78 -1.13 6.69
N ALA A 108 3.55 -0.08 6.57
CA ALA A 108 4.98 -0.12 6.85
C ALA A 108 5.25 -0.54 8.30
N ASP A 109 4.51 0.03 9.25
CA ASP A 109 4.65 -0.32 10.67
C ASP A 109 4.36 -1.80 10.90
N GLU A 110 3.31 -2.33 10.30
CA GLU A 110 2.95 -3.74 10.46
C GLU A 110 3.99 -4.67 9.86
N LEU A 111 4.55 -4.32 8.71
CA LEU A 111 5.61 -5.12 8.10
C LEU A 111 6.91 -5.06 8.90
N GLU A 112 7.25 -3.88 9.41
CA GLU A 112 8.45 -3.74 10.25
C GLU A 112 8.35 -4.54 11.54
N ALA A 113 7.15 -4.68 12.06
CA ALA A 113 6.90 -5.44 13.28
C ALA A 113 6.80 -6.95 13.04
N ASP A 114 6.63 -7.38 11.80
CA ASP A 114 6.43 -8.80 11.48
C ASP A 114 7.75 -9.49 11.27
N ALA A 115 8.04 -10.49 12.10
CA ALA A 115 9.29 -11.23 12.01
C ALA A 115 9.47 -11.95 10.68
N GLY A 116 8.36 -12.31 10.01
CA GLY A 116 8.40 -12.98 8.70
C GLY A 116 8.84 -12.06 7.57
N ALA A 117 8.83 -10.75 7.78
CA ALA A 117 9.21 -9.77 6.76
C ALA A 117 10.73 -9.56 6.66
N GLY A 118 11.54 -10.29 7.41
CA GLY A 118 12.99 -10.29 7.22
C GLY A 118 13.71 -9.03 7.68
N GLY A 119 13.13 -8.28 8.60
CA GLY A 119 13.76 -7.06 9.11
C GLY A 119 13.63 -5.86 8.16
N VAL A 120 12.62 -5.87 7.30
CA VAL A 120 12.39 -4.76 6.39
C VAL A 120 12.11 -3.46 7.15
N SER A 121 12.59 -2.34 6.62
CA SER A 121 12.26 -1.01 7.11
C SER A 121 11.96 -0.08 5.95
N PHE A 122 11.25 1.00 6.23
CA PHE A 122 10.79 1.93 5.20
C PHE A 122 11.18 3.35 5.54
N ALA A 123 11.59 4.10 4.51
CA ALA A 123 11.89 5.51 4.67
C ALA A 123 10.59 6.28 4.96
N ARG A 124 10.64 7.20 5.90
CA ARG A 124 9.49 8.01 6.29
C ARG A 124 9.62 9.46 5.87
N ASP A 125 10.75 9.81 5.31
CA ASP A 125 11.08 11.17 4.88
C ASP A 125 10.91 11.36 3.38
N GLU A 126 10.49 10.32 2.65
CA GLU A 126 10.27 10.38 1.22
C GLU A 126 9.00 9.62 0.88
N ILE A 127 8.04 10.30 0.23
CA ILE A 127 6.74 9.73 -0.06
C ILE A 127 6.40 10.01 -1.52
N LEU A 128 5.97 8.97 -2.24
CA LEU A 128 5.43 9.14 -3.58
C LEU A 128 3.91 9.21 -3.47
N LEU A 129 3.33 10.31 -3.94
CA LEU A 129 1.88 10.46 -4.03
C LEU A 129 1.45 10.11 -5.46
N LYS A 130 0.45 9.25 -5.57
CA LYS A 130 -0.08 8.79 -6.87
C LYS A 130 -1.50 9.28 -7.05
N VAL A 131 -1.80 9.61 -8.29
CA VAL A 131 -3.13 10.08 -8.68
C VAL A 131 -3.65 9.23 -9.82
#